data_e36e9a6198b6978d6e8152921b561551
#
_entry.id   e36e9a6198b6978d6e8152921b561551
#
_cell.length_a   1.000
_cell.length_b   1.000
_cell.length_c   1.000
_cell.angle_alpha   90.00
_cell.angle_beta   90.00
_cell.angle_gamma   90.00
#
_symmetry.space_group_name_H-M   'P 1'
#
loop_
_entity.id
_entity.type
_entity.pdbx_description
1 polymer ?
#
loop_
_entity_poly.entity_id
_entity_poly.type
_entity_poly.pdbx_seq_one_letter_code
_entity_poly.pdbx_strand_id
1 'polypeptide(L)'
;MVGLVARVETLEAENAELRRRLGMNSTNSSTPPSKDSIGAKAARRADRSSRERSKDRKPGGQPGHKGSGLAPAVTPDRTQTLPPPGACSGCGGDLTDAVDVGMSWAQVWDILPIMMEKVHYLLPRRRCGCGHTTTAAPPFGTAGTVTYGPNINAAAILLASEGNVPLERTAMLMEALLGAPVSTGFVARALQRFAQRLAAAGFDDAMTTALRAQDVLCADETPTNVIHNNTDAHGTPVPGSPHAVTVRTPDARLVWYAPIGSRSKNAIADLGVLEGYTGYLVRDDNAGWHQFDDQLDGVQQCAAHLIRHAKGVLELHPTQQQWAGEIITVLREAATAVADAKADERDQLDPQLLADLRQRYDHAVAWGITTNQHRDWAKGNHPGYNLAKRLHDKADQVWTFTRNLAVPWTNNASEQALKGPKRHQAVSGYWHTLTTLADYCRGRSYLVSAHNHGVRSIDAIHDALTGNPWLPTIATA
;
A
#
# COMPACT_ATOMS: atom_id res chain seq x y z
N MET A 1 23.14 39.27 -37.42
CA MET A 1 21.95 39.39 -36.54
C MET A 1 21.14 38.09 -36.43
N VAL A 2 20.80 37.43 -37.56
CA VAL A 2 19.96 36.21 -37.53
C VAL A 2 20.58 35.08 -36.67
N GLY A 3 21.91 34.85 -36.78
CA GLY A 3 22.58 33.82 -35.99
C GLY A 3 22.67 34.11 -34.49
N LEU A 4 22.65 35.39 -34.08
CA LEU A 4 22.65 35.77 -32.66
C LEU A 4 21.27 35.55 -32.04
N VAL A 5 20.20 35.88 -32.77
CA VAL A 5 18.81 35.65 -32.30
C VAL A 5 18.55 34.16 -32.11
N ALA A 6 18.89 33.32 -33.09
CA ALA A 6 18.77 31.86 -33.00
C ALA A 6 19.57 31.26 -31.81
N ARG A 7 20.76 31.82 -31.52
CA ARG A 7 21.58 31.40 -30.38
C ARG A 7 20.97 31.78 -29.04
N VAL A 8 20.35 32.98 -28.95
CA VAL A 8 19.63 33.43 -27.75
C VAL A 8 18.43 32.55 -27.51
N GLU A 9 17.60 32.24 -28.50
CA GLU A 9 16.43 31.36 -28.39
C GLU A 9 16.85 29.96 -27.94
N THR A 10 17.96 29.39 -28.48
CA THR A 10 18.47 28.09 -28.01
C THR A 10 18.88 28.14 -26.55
N LEU A 11 19.61 29.17 -26.13
CA LEU A 11 20.05 29.31 -24.73
C LEU A 11 18.87 29.54 -23.76
N GLU A 12 17.85 30.27 -24.19
CA GLU A 12 16.62 30.43 -23.39
C GLU A 12 15.88 29.11 -23.21
N ALA A 13 15.76 28.29 -24.26
CA ALA A 13 15.17 26.97 -24.17
C ALA A 13 15.97 26.02 -23.28
N GLU A 14 17.32 26.01 -23.40
CA GLU A 14 18.21 25.25 -22.52
C GLU A 14 18.07 25.70 -21.06
N ASN A 15 18.03 27.01 -20.81
CA ASN A 15 17.88 27.59 -19.47
C ASN A 15 16.52 27.24 -18.86
N ALA A 16 15.44 27.27 -19.64
CA ALA A 16 14.11 26.86 -19.22
C ALA A 16 14.08 25.38 -18.81
N GLU A 17 14.72 24.49 -19.61
CA GLU A 17 14.81 23.06 -19.28
C GLU A 17 15.64 22.82 -18.01
N LEU A 18 16.77 23.52 -17.84
CA LEU A 18 17.59 23.41 -16.64
C LEU A 18 16.82 23.86 -15.39
N ARG A 19 16.10 24.99 -15.46
CA ARG A 19 15.24 25.48 -14.37
C ARG A 19 14.14 24.49 -14.05
N ARG A 20 13.50 23.89 -15.08
CA ARG A 20 12.51 22.84 -14.91
C ARG A 20 13.09 21.65 -14.13
N ARG A 21 14.25 21.14 -14.57
CA ARG A 21 14.92 19.99 -13.88
C ARG A 21 15.26 20.29 -12.44
N LEU A 22 15.76 21.49 -12.14
CA LEU A 22 16.09 21.92 -10.77
C LEU A 22 14.84 22.09 -9.91
N GLY A 23 13.71 22.52 -10.50
CA GLY A 23 12.43 22.69 -9.79
C GLY A 23 11.60 21.42 -9.65
N MET A 24 12.00 20.31 -10.32
CA MET A 24 11.22 19.06 -10.28
C MET A 24 11.21 18.43 -8.89
N ASN A 25 10.01 18.07 -8.43
CA ASN A 25 9.77 17.34 -7.18
C ASN A 25 8.48 16.52 -7.29
N SER A 26 8.09 15.83 -6.23
CA SER A 26 6.92 14.94 -6.25
C SER A 26 5.57 15.66 -6.35
N THR A 27 5.53 16.99 -6.28
CA THR A 27 4.28 17.77 -6.40
C THR A 27 3.99 18.26 -7.81
N ASN A 28 5.03 18.35 -8.66
CA ASN A 28 4.95 18.92 -10.02
C ASN A 28 5.50 17.98 -11.11
N SER A 29 5.86 16.76 -10.76
CA SER A 29 6.43 15.78 -11.70
C SER A 29 6.15 14.35 -11.26
N SER A 30 6.57 13.37 -12.05
CA SER A 30 6.56 11.95 -11.68
C SER A 30 7.71 11.55 -10.72
N THR A 31 8.47 12.52 -10.20
CA THR A 31 9.54 12.24 -9.23
C THR A 31 8.94 11.61 -7.96
N PRO A 32 9.42 10.43 -7.53
CA PRO A 32 8.89 9.82 -6.32
C PRO A 32 9.24 10.65 -5.09
N PRO A 33 8.34 10.73 -4.07
CA PRO A 33 8.55 11.51 -2.85
C PRO A 33 9.82 11.18 -2.08
N SER A 34 10.38 9.99 -2.25
CA SER A 34 11.64 9.58 -1.64
C SER A 34 12.84 10.35 -2.18
N LYS A 35 12.78 10.81 -3.43
CA LYS A 35 13.83 11.60 -4.09
C LYS A 35 13.70 13.11 -3.88
N ASP A 36 12.63 13.60 -3.24
CA ASP A 36 12.48 15.01 -2.92
C ASP A 36 13.63 15.49 -2.01
N SER A 37 14.10 16.71 -2.24
CA SER A 37 15.02 17.40 -1.32
C SER A 37 14.37 17.61 0.07
N ILE A 38 15.18 17.89 1.07
CA ILE A 38 14.68 18.16 2.43
C ILE A 38 13.70 19.35 2.42
N GLY A 39 14.00 20.41 1.64
CA GLY A 39 13.12 21.57 1.47
C GLY A 39 11.81 21.21 0.78
N ALA A 40 11.84 20.42 -0.30
CA ALA A 40 10.64 19.94 -0.99
C ALA A 40 9.79 19.03 -0.08
N LYS A 41 10.43 18.19 0.74
CA LYS A 41 9.71 17.36 1.74
C LYS A 41 9.03 18.21 2.81
N ALA A 42 9.70 19.29 3.27
CA ALA A 42 9.12 20.23 4.23
C ALA A 42 7.95 21.01 3.64
N ALA A 43 8.09 21.56 2.42
CA ALA A 43 7.03 22.24 1.69
C ALA A 43 5.83 21.34 1.46
N ARG A 44 6.05 20.08 1.02
CA ARG A 44 4.99 19.09 0.85
C ARG A 44 4.28 18.74 2.17
N ARG A 45 4.99 18.72 3.30
CA ARG A 45 4.37 18.52 4.62
C ARG A 45 3.46 19.69 5.00
N ALA A 46 3.83 20.91 4.62
CA ALA A 46 3.02 22.10 4.83
C ALA A 46 1.77 22.12 3.92
N ASP A 47 1.91 21.63 2.66
CA ASP A 47 0.83 21.59 1.64
C ASP A 47 -0.04 20.29 1.69
N ARG A 48 0.20 19.41 2.66
CA ARG A 48 -0.37 18.05 2.73
C ARG A 48 -1.87 17.98 3.02
N SER A 49 -2.56 19.07 3.18
CA SER A 49 -4.01 19.03 3.23
C SER A 49 -4.59 19.47 1.88
N SER A 50 -5.01 18.50 1.07
CA SER A 50 -6.02 18.70 0.03
C SER A 50 -7.40 19.11 0.62
N ARG A 51 -7.52 19.10 1.95
CA ARG A 51 -8.57 19.82 2.69
C ARG A 51 -7.99 21.17 3.04
N GLU A 52 -8.67 22.25 2.67
CA GLU A 52 -8.37 23.57 3.22
C GLU A 52 -8.18 23.42 4.73
N ARG A 53 -7.00 23.78 5.22
CA ARG A 53 -6.81 23.89 6.66
C ARG A 53 -7.80 24.93 7.13
N SER A 54 -8.85 24.48 7.83
CA SER A 54 -9.64 25.41 8.60
C SER A 54 -8.67 26.25 9.43
N LYS A 55 -8.61 27.55 9.15
CA LYS A 55 -7.73 28.48 9.86
C LYS A 55 -8.01 28.49 11.36
N ASP A 56 -9.17 27.95 11.76
CA ASP A 56 -9.69 27.98 13.13
C ASP A 56 -9.49 26.67 13.91
N ARG A 57 -8.92 25.61 13.29
CA ARG A 57 -8.68 24.33 13.97
C ARG A 57 -7.22 24.17 14.41
N LYS A 58 -7.01 24.05 15.73
CA LYS A 58 -5.70 23.73 16.30
C LYS A 58 -5.33 22.25 16.05
N PRO A 59 -4.02 21.91 15.91
CA PRO A 59 -3.62 20.51 15.90
C PRO A 59 -4.02 19.81 17.19
N GLY A 60 -4.59 18.60 17.09
CA GLY A 60 -5.03 17.81 18.25
C GLY A 60 -6.55 17.67 18.33
N GLY A 61 -7.03 17.14 19.44
CA GLY A 61 -8.46 16.98 19.71
C GLY A 61 -9.18 18.33 19.73
N GLN A 62 -10.27 18.42 19.01
CA GLN A 62 -11.09 19.66 18.97
C GLN A 62 -11.96 19.75 20.23
N PRO A 63 -12.40 20.96 20.66
CA PRO A 63 -13.39 21.08 21.73
C PRO A 63 -14.61 20.20 21.47
N GLY A 64 -15.01 19.39 22.44
CA GLY A 64 -16.11 18.41 22.33
C GLY A 64 -15.71 17.05 21.76
N HIS A 65 -14.46 16.84 21.33
CA HIS A 65 -13.98 15.50 20.97
C HIS A 65 -13.91 14.62 22.21
N LYS A 66 -14.76 13.61 22.29
CA LYS A 66 -14.66 12.58 23.32
C LYS A 66 -13.37 11.80 23.10
N GLY A 67 -12.40 11.94 24.00
CA GLY A 67 -11.20 11.11 23.97
C GLY A 67 -11.57 9.63 24.01
N SER A 68 -10.92 8.79 23.22
CA SER A 68 -11.04 7.34 23.37
C SER A 68 -10.13 6.91 24.52
N GLY A 69 -10.69 6.85 25.74
CA GLY A 69 -10.04 6.24 26.91
C GLY A 69 -10.34 4.74 26.97
N LEU A 70 -9.53 4.02 27.74
CA LEU A 70 -9.81 2.62 28.04
C LEU A 70 -11.11 2.55 28.87
N ALA A 71 -12.13 1.88 28.34
CA ALA A 71 -13.38 1.68 29.05
C ALA A 71 -13.24 0.48 30.00
N PRO A 72 -13.84 0.53 31.20
CA PRO A 72 -13.84 -0.60 32.11
C PRO A 72 -14.50 -1.83 31.50
N ALA A 73 -13.90 -3.01 31.70
CA ALA A 73 -14.56 -4.27 31.38
C ALA A 73 -15.76 -4.48 32.31
N VAL A 74 -16.89 -4.86 31.72
CA VAL A 74 -18.13 -5.15 32.49
C VAL A 74 -17.92 -6.37 33.41
N THR A 75 -17.17 -7.36 32.90
CA THR A 75 -16.83 -8.57 33.65
C THR A 75 -15.30 -8.66 33.73
N PRO A 76 -14.68 -8.36 34.88
CA PRO A 76 -13.25 -8.54 35.08
C PRO A 76 -12.90 -10.02 35.25
N ASP A 77 -11.73 -10.43 34.75
CA ASP A 77 -11.23 -11.81 34.88
C ASP A 77 -10.95 -12.19 36.34
N ARG A 78 -10.60 -11.21 37.18
CA ARG A 78 -10.32 -11.40 38.60
C ARG A 78 -10.67 -10.15 39.39
N THR A 79 -11.27 -10.35 40.59
CA THR A 79 -11.50 -9.30 41.57
C THR A 79 -10.61 -9.57 42.79
N GLN A 80 -9.93 -8.56 43.29
CA GLN A 80 -9.09 -8.65 44.47
C GLN A 80 -9.39 -7.46 45.41
N THR A 81 -9.75 -7.77 46.65
CA THR A 81 -9.91 -6.77 47.71
C THR A 81 -8.53 -6.48 48.29
N LEU A 82 -8.15 -5.21 48.33
CA LEU A 82 -6.92 -4.75 48.99
C LEU A 82 -7.17 -4.53 50.47
N PRO A 83 -6.13 -4.61 51.34
CA PRO A 83 -6.27 -4.27 52.74
C PRO A 83 -6.68 -2.79 52.90
N PRO A 84 -7.48 -2.48 53.96
CA PRO A 84 -7.85 -1.12 54.23
C PRO A 84 -6.63 -0.24 54.56
N PRO A 85 -6.70 1.09 54.36
CA PRO A 85 -5.63 1.98 54.71
C PRO A 85 -5.41 2.01 56.24
N GLY A 86 -4.17 1.89 56.66
CA GLY A 86 -3.83 1.91 58.08
C GLY A 86 -3.72 3.31 58.67
N ALA A 87 -3.56 4.37 57.84
CA ALA A 87 -3.43 5.74 58.28
C ALA A 87 -4.23 6.72 57.45
N CYS A 88 -4.74 7.76 58.06
CA CYS A 88 -5.46 8.85 57.40
C CYS A 88 -4.52 9.70 56.54
N SER A 89 -4.82 9.83 55.26
CA SER A 89 -4.04 10.65 54.29
C SER A 89 -4.09 12.16 54.57
N GLY A 90 -5.04 12.63 55.38
CA GLY A 90 -5.19 14.04 55.72
C GLY A 90 -4.44 14.46 56.99
N CYS A 91 -4.47 13.63 58.08
CA CYS A 91 -3.91 13.97 59.36
C CYS A 91 -2.88 12.95 59.89
N GLY A 92 -2.65 11.82 59.23
CA GLY A 92 -1.76 10.76 59.67
C GLY A 92 -2.28 9.87 60.83
N GLY A 93 -3.50 10.10 61.29
CA GLY A 93 -4.10 9.31 62.41
C GLY A 93 -4.34 7.86 62.04
N ASP A 94 -4.29 6.95 63.01
CA ASP A 94 -4.53 5.53 62.86
C ASP A 94 -6.00 5.28 62.45
N LEU A 95 -6.23 4.40 61.48
CA LEU A 95 -7.53 4.02 60.96
C LEU A 95 -7.94 2.60 61.33
N THR A 96 -7.22 1.92 62.22
CA THR A 96 -7.49 0.52 62.57
C THR A 96 -8.95 0.30 63.07
N ASP A 97 -9.48 1.22 63.89
CA ASP A 97 -10.82 1.19 64.42
C ASP A 97 -11.77 2.20 63.74
N ALA A 98 -11.40 2.72 62.58
CA ALA A 98 -12.21 3.69 61.84
C ALA A 98 -13.46 3.04 61.20
N VAL A 99 -14.53 3.84 61.04
CA VAL A 99 -15.77 3.38 60.44
C VAL A 99 -15.59 3.07 58.97
N ASP A 100 -16.02 1.88 58.55
CA ASP A 100 -16.09 1.52 57.13
C ASP A 100 -17.18 2.33 56.41
N VAL A 101 -16.79 3.05 55.36
CA VAL A 101 -17.70 3.90 54.58
C VAL A 101 -17.88 3.36 53.13
N GLY A 102 -17.49 2.11 52.88
CA GLY A 102 -17.63 1.41 51.62
C GLY A 102 -16.34 1.34 50.81
N MET A 103 -16.47 0.90 49.57
CA MET A 103 -15.35 0.62 48.64
C MET A 103 -15.43 1.45 47.37
N SER A 104 -14.33 1.99 46.97
CA SER A 104 -14.12 2.44 45.57
C SER A 104 -13.46 1.30 44.77
N TRP A 105 -13.34 1.49 43.45
CA TRP A 105 -12.72 0.48 42.62
C TRP A 105 -11.78 1.13 41.57
N ALA A 106 -10.78 0.36 41.16
CA ALA A 106 -9.93 0.64 40.03
C ALA A 106 -9.76 -0.65 39.22
N GLN A 107 -9.59 -0.53 37.93
CA GLN A 107 -9.35 -1.69 37.04
C GLN A 107 -8.03 -1.50 36.31
N VAL A 108 -7.18 -2.51 36.35
CA VAL A 108 -5.89 -2.55 35.66
C VAL A 108 -5.96 -3.66 34.62
N TRP A 109 -5.61 -3.32 33.37
CA TRP A 109 -5.50 -4.28 32.30
C TRP A 109 -4.04 -4.56 32.07
N ASP A 110 -3.64 -5.81 32.21
CA ASP A 110 -2.25 -6.24 32.04
C ASP A 110 -2.21 -7.60 31.30
N ILE A 111 -1.08 -7.94 30.72
CA ILE A 111 -0.83 -9.25 30.13
C ILE A 111 -0.17 -10.16 31.18
N LEU A 112 -0.61 -11.41 31.23
CA LEU A 112 0.07 -12.41 32.05
C LEU A 112 1.49 -12.64 31.52
N PRO A 113 2.47 -13.00 32.41
CA PRO A 113 3.82 -13.36 31.97
C PRO A 113 3.77 -14.42 30.89
N ILE A 114 4.37 -14.13 29.73
CA ILE A 114 4.44 -15.06 28.61
C ILE A 114 5.48 -16.13 28.94
N MET A 115 5.09 -17.39 28.95
CA MET A 115 5.98 -18.54 29.16
C MET A 115 5.91 -19.49 27.98
N MET A 116 7.09 -19.97 27.54
CA MET A 116 7.19 -20.98 26.50
C MET A 116 6.97 -22.37 27.09
N GLU A 117 5.91 -23.06 26.62
CA GLU A 117 5.67 -24.46 26.95
C GLU A 117 6.59 -25.38 26.15
N LYS A 118 7.15 -26.40 26.79
CA LYS A 118 7.99 -27.45 26.18
C LYS A 118 7.30 -28.79 26.30
N VAL A 119 6.71 -29.26 25.19
CA VAL A 119 5.98 -30.51 25.12
C VAL A 119 6.84 -31.60 24.51
N HIS A 120 6.95 -32.76 25.18
CA HIS A 120 7.64 -33.92 24.66
C HIS A 120 6.61 -34.92 24.11
N TYR A 121 6.55 -35.02 22.78
CA TYR A 121 5.68 -36.00 22.11
C TYR A 121 6.39 -37.35 21.96
N LEU A 122 5.85 -38.41 22.55
CA LEU A 122 6.29 -39.79 22.37
C LEU A 122 5.63 -40.31 21.09
N LEU A 123 6.44 -40.73 20.13
CA LEU A 123 6.01 -41.22 18.81
C LEU A 123 6.07 -42.74 18.73
N PRO A 124 4.96 -43.48 18.95
CA PRO A 124 4.94 -44.92 18.87
C PRO A 124 5.39 -45.42 17.50
N ARG A 125 6.15 -46.55 17.51
CA ARG A 125 6.65 -47.21 16.31
C ARG A 125 6.06 -48.62 16.21
N ARG A 126 5.63 -49.02 15.03
CA ARG A 126 5.12 -50.34 14.76
C ARG A 126 5.82 -50.98 13.57
N ARG A 127 6.14 -52.27 13.68
CA ARG A 127 6.70 -53.02 12.57
C ARG A 127 5.60 -53.83 11.89
N CYS A 128 5.48 -53.69 10.57
CA CYS A 128 4.60 -54.49 9.73
C CYS A 128 5.18 -55.91 9.48
N GLY A 129 4.34 -56.87 9.12
CA GLY A 129 4.77 -58.20 8.68
C GLY A 129 5.69 -58.22 7.46
N CYS A 130 5.69 -57.17 6.62
CA CYS A 130 6.63 -56.94 5.52
C CYS A 130 8.02 -56.48 5.97
N GLY A 131 8.25 -56.30 7.28
CA GLY A 131 9.51 -55.84 7.86
C GLY A 131 9.64 -54.31 7.99
N HIS A 132 8.78 -53.54 7.35
CA HIS A 132 8.80 -52.06 7.41
C HIS A 132 8.33 -51.53 8.79
N THR A 133 9.07 -50.54 9.33
CA THR A 133 8.69 -49.88 10.59
C THR A 133 8.08 -48.49 10.29
N THR A 134 6.86 -48.30 10.74
CA THR A 134 6.14 -47.01 10.67
C THR A 134 6.16 -46.33 12.04
N THR A 135 6.54 -45.06 12.09
CA THR A 135 6.52 -44.21 13.29
C THR A 135 5.32 -43.29 13.21
N ALA A 136 4.66 -43.03 14.33
CA ALA A 136 3.60 -42.02 14.39
C ALA A 136 4.13 -40.64 13.92
N ALA A 137 3.32 -39.93 13.17
CA ALA A 137 3.70 -38.62 12.68
C ALA A 137 3.79 -37.58 13.84
N PRO A 138 4.84 -36.77 13.89
CA PRO A 138 4.92 -35.68 14.86
C PRO A 138 3.89 -34.61 14.54
N PRO A 139 3.39 -33.86 15.54
CA PRO A 139 2.49 -32.75 15.28
C PRO A 139 3.21 -31.67 14.44
N PHE A 140 2.42 -30.96 13.63
CA PHE A 140 2.87 -29.84 12.78
C PHE A 140 3.94 -30.19 11.72
N GLY A 141 4.11 -31.46 11.37
CA GLY A 141 5.02 -31.88 10.32
C GLY A 141 6.48 -31.50 10.60
N THR A 142 6.97 -31.72 11.81
CA THR A 142 8.29 -31.29 12.24
C THR A 142 9.41 -32.05 11.54
N ALA A 143 10.42 -31.31 11.09
CA ALA A 143 11.58 -31.89 10.36
C ALA A 143 12.74 -32.32 11.27
N GLY A 144 12.58 -32.31 12.61
CA GLY A 144 13.64 -32.63 13.56
C GLY A 144 13.11 -33.09 14.92
N THR A 145 14.02 -33.49 15.82
CA THR A 145 13.69 -33.94 17.17
C THR A 145 13.24 -32.81 18.09
N VAL A 146 13.61 -31.55 17.78
CA VAL A 146 13.20 -30.34 18.52
C VAL A 146 12.87 -29.25 17.52
N THR A 147 11.70 -28.61 17.67
CA THR A 147 11.23 -27.54 16.79
C THR A 147 10.39 -26.55 17.55
N TYR A 148 10.33 -25.31 17.04
CA TYR A 148 9.37 -24.33 17.50
C TYR A 148 7.99 -24.56 16.88
N GLY A 149 6.95 -24.46 17.69
CA GLY A 149 5.56 -24.61 17.27
C GLY A 149 5.05 -23.43 16.42
N PRO A 150 3.79 -23.55 15.93
CA PRO A 150 3.22 -22.55 15.01
C PRO A 150 3.13 -21.15 15.63
N ASN A 151 2.87 -21.01 16.92
CA ASN A 151 2.76 -19.68 17.58
C ASN A 151 4.09 -18.91 17.59
N ILE A 152 5.22 -19.58 17.84
CA ILE A 152 6.54 -18.96 17.78
C ILE A 152 6.88 -18.56 16.33
N ASN A 153 6.58 -19.43 15.36
CA ASN A 153 6.74 -19.09 13.95
C ASN A 153 5.84 -17.89 13.56
N ALA A 154 4.59 -17.86 13.99
CA ALA A 154 3.65 -16.78 13.69
C ALA A 154 4.12 -15.43 14.27
N ALA A 155 4.62 -15.42 15.52
CA ALA A 155 5.17 -14.20 16.12
C ALA A 155 6.38 -13.66 15.33
N ALA A 156 7.32 -14.55 14.95
CA ALA A 156 8.49 -14.15 14.16
C ALA A 156 8.07 -13.58 12.78
N ILE A 157 7.12 -14.23 12.10
CA ILE A 157 6.60 -13.78 10.80
C ILE A 157 5.88 -12.45 10.95
N LEU A 158 5.05 -12.27 11.98
CA LEU A 158 4.32 -11.02 12.22
C LEU A 158 5.27 -9.83 12.42
N LEU A 159 6.29 -10.00 13.27
CA LEU A 159 7.30 -8.97 13.51
C LEU A 159 8.07 -8.60 12.23
N ALA A 160 8.51 -9.58 11.46
CA ALA A 160 9.31 -9.34 10.27
C ALA A 160 8.50 -8.82 9.08
N SER A 161 7.24 -9.27 8.89
CA SER A 161 6.39 -8.87 7.75
C SER A 161 5.58 -7.61 8.03
N GLU A 162 4.62 -7.66 8.97
CA GLU A 162 3.76 -6.52 9.28
C GLU A 162 4.51 -5.43 10.06
N GLY A 163 5.33 -5.84 11.02
CA GLY A 163 6.18 -4.94 11.80
C GLY A 163 7.32 -4.31 11.00
N ASN A 164 7.67 -4.89 9.84
CA ASN A 164 8.86 -4.54 9.06
C ASN A 164 10.14 -4.53 9.90
N VAL A 165 10.22 -5.38 10.93
CA VAL A 165 11.39 -5.46 11.81
C VAL A 165 12.50 -6.24 11.10
N PRO A 166 13.75 -5.72 11.04
CA PRO A 166 14.88 -6.45 10.47
C PRO A 166 15.10 -7.81 11.14
N LEU A 167 15.59 -8.80 10.39
CA LEU A 167 15.69 -10.19 10.87
C LEU A 167 16.48 -10.31 12.19
N GLU A 168 17.59 -9.61 12.32
CA GLU A 168 18.41 -9.61 13.54
C GLU A 168 17.64 -9.04 14.73
N ARG A 169 16.96 -7.91 14.53
CA ARG A 169 16.15 -7.31 15.58
C ARG A 169 14.91 -8.13 15.91
N THR A 170 14.35 -8.83 14.92
CA THR A 170 13.27 -9.79 15.16
C THR A 170 13.74 -10.92 16.07
N ALA A 171 14.92 -11.50 15.82
CA ALA A 171 15.48 -12.53 16.68
C ALA A 171 15.68 -12.05 18.14
N MET A 172 16.21 -10.83 18.31
CA MET A 172 16.36 -10.20 19.62
C MET A 172 15.01 -9.99 20.33
N LEU A 173 13.99 -9.50 19.61
CA LEU A 173 12.67 -9.27 20.20
C LEU A 173 11.95 -10.58 20.56
N MET A 174 12.14 -11.64 19.77
CA MET A 174 11.60 -12.97 20.07
C MET A 174 12.16 -13.50 21.40
N GLU A 175 13.46 -13.34 21.64
CA GLU A 175 14.08 -13.70 22.92
C GLU A 175 13.59 -12.80 24.06
N ALA A 176 13.62 -11.48 23.88
CA ALA A 176 13.32 -10.52 24.94
C ALA A 176 11.85 -10.56 25.38
N LEU A 177 10.90 -10.71 24.44
CA LEU A 177 9.46 -10.65 24.71
C LEU A 177 8.85 -12.04 25.01
N LEU A 178 9.35 -13.09 24.35
CA LEU A 178 8.72 -14.41 24.38
C LEU A 178 9.60 -15.49 25.01
N GLY A 179 10.84 -15.14 25.42
CA GLY A 179 11.81 -16.13 25.91
C GLY A 179 12.19 -17.18 24.85
N ALA A 180 12.05 -16.85 23.56
CA ALA A 180 12.29 -17.75 22.43
C ALA A 180 13.57 -17.35 21.69
N PRO A 181 14.76 -17.90 22.03
CA PRO A 181 16.02 -17.58 21.36
C PRO A 181 16.05 -18.22 19.97
N VAL A 182 15.74 -17.41 18.95
CA VAL A 182 15.77 -17.82 17.54
C VAL A 182 16.95 -17.16 16.80
N SER A 183 17.45 -17.82 15.75
CA SER A 183 18.46 -17.23 14.88
C SER A 183 17.83 -16.40 13.76
N THR A 184 18.59 -15.48 13.15
CA THR A 184 18.17 -14.76 11.94
C THR A 184 17.79 -15.71 10.80
N GLY A 185 18.54 -16.83 10.65
CA GLY A 185 18.21 -17.87 9.68
C GLY A 185 16.90 -18.60 9.98
N PHE A 186 16.50 -18.72 11.25
CA PHE A 186 15.17 -19.24 11.60
C PHE A 186 14.08 -18.28 11.10
N VAL A 187 14.19 -16.96 11.36
CA VAL A 187 13.22 -15.96 10.94
C VAL A 187 13.09 -15.96 9.41
N ALA A 188 14.20 -15.94 8.68
CA ALA A 188 14.20 -15.99 7.22
C ALA A 188 13.49 -17.25 6.68
N ARG A 189 13.79 -18.42 7.24
CA ARG A 189 13.13 -19.68 6.86
C ARG A 189 11.66 -19.72 7.28
N ALA A 190 11.27 -19.05 8.37
CA ALA A 190 9.86 -18.96 8.77
C ALA A 190 9.05 -18.18 7.73
N LEU A 191 9.56 -17.04 7.24
CA LEU A 191 8.94 -16.26 6.16
C LEU A 191 8.82 -17.08 4.87
N GLN A 192 9.88 -17.78 4.49
CA GLN A 192 9.87 -18.64 3.30
C GLN A 192 8.84 -19.79 3.42
N ARG A 193 8.83 -20.51 4.56
CA ARG A 193 7.83 -21.57 4.80
C ARG A 193 6.41 -21.04 4.75
N PHE A 194 6.17 -19.86 5.31
CA PHE A 194 4.86 -19.22 5.28
C PHE A 194 4.41 -18.97 3.83
N ALA A 195 5.26 -18.35 3.01
CA ALA A 195 4.96 -18.10 1.60
C ALA A 195 4.73 -19.41 0.82
N GLN A 196 5.53 -20.47 1.09
CA GLN A 196 5.37 -21.80 0.48
C GLN A 196 4.05 -22.47 0.90
N ARG A 197 3.64 -22.34 2.17
CA ARG A 197 2.35 -22.86 2.66
C ARG A 197 1.17 -22.17 1.97
N LEU A 198 1.22 -20.87 1.79
CA LEU A 198 0.20 -20.11 1.05
C LEU A 198 0.11 -20.56 -0.42
N ALA A 199 1.26 -20.72 -1.09
CA ALA A 199 1.29 -21.21 -2.47
C ALA A 199 0.71 -22.64 -2.58
N ALA A 200 1.12 -23.55 -1.67
CA ALA A 200 0.63 -24.92 -1.66
C ALA A 200 -0.87 -25.02 -1.35
N ALA A 201 -1.43 -24.04 -0.65
CA ALA A 201 -2.88 -23.95 -0.37
C ALA A 201 -3.68 -23.31 -1.51
N GLY A 202 -3.06 -22.92 -2.63
CA GLY A 202 -3.72 -22.32 -3.78
C GLY A 202 -4.10 -20.84 -3.57
N PHE A 203 -3.44 -20.13 -2.65
CA PHE A 203 -3.75 -18.72 -2.37
C PHE A 203 -3.59 -17.82 -3.60
N ASP A 204 -2.54 -18.04 -4.41
CA ASP A 204 -2.27 -17.21 -5.59
C ASP A 204 -3.41 -17.31 -6.61
N ASP A 205 -3.90 -18.53 -6.89
CA ASP A 205 -4.99 -18.79 -7.83
C ASP A 205 -6.32 -18.25 -7.29
N ALA A 206 -6.60 -18.46 -5.99
CA ALA A 206 -7.80 -17.93 -5.35
C ALA A 206 -7.82 -16.40 -5.39
N MET A 207 -6.67 -15.74 -5.13
CA MET A 207 -6.56 -14.29 -5.15
C MET A 207 -6.73 -13.71 -6.56
N THR A 208 -6.06 -14.27 -7.56
CA THR A 208 -6.20 -13.78 -8.94
C THR A 208 -7.61 -14.03 -9.48
N THR A 209 -8.24 -15.14 -9.15
CA THR A 209 -9.64 -15.42 -9.49
C THR A 209 -10.58 -14.42 -8.84
N ALA A 210 -10.40 -14.14 -7.53
CA ALA A 210 -11.23 -13.18 -6.82
C ALA A 210 -11.06 -11.75 -7.34
N LEU A 211 -9.84 -11.35 -7.74
CA LEU A 211 -9.58 -10.05 -8.36
C LEU A 211 -10.25 -9.93 -9.74
N ARG A 212 -10.13 -10.96 -10.58
CA ARG A 212 -10.74 -10.96 -11.91
C ARG A 212 -12.28 -10.90 -11.89
N ALA A 213 -12.89 -11.30 -10.77
CA ALA A 213 -14.34 -11.22 -10.57
C ALA A 213 -14.81 -9.82 -10.12
N GLN A 214 -13.93 -8.83 -9.99
CA GLN A 214 -14.29 -7.47 -9.55
C GLN A 214 -14.53 -6.56 -10.74
N ASP A 215 -15.51 -5.65 -10.61
CA ASP A 215 -15.82 -4.67 -11.65
C ASP A 215 -14.72 -3.61 -11.85
N VAL A 216 -14.01 -3.25 -10.78
CA VAL A 216 -12.99 -2.20 -10.80
C VAL A 216 -11.73 -2.67 -10.08
N LEU A 217 -10.61 -2.57 -10.77
CA LEU A 217 -9.27 -2.78 -10.21
C LEU A 217 -8.42 -1.51 -10.32
N CYS A 218 -7.49 -1.38 -9.39
CA CYS A 218 -6.47 -0.34 -9.37
C CYS A 218 -5.09 -1.01 -9.43
N ALA A 219 -4.22 -0.57 -10.33
CA ALA A 219 -2.87 -1.13 -10.49
C ALA A 219 -1.79 -0.04 -10.44
N ASP A 220 -0.65 -0.37 -9.83
CA ASP A 220 0.51 0.52 -9.74
C ASP A 220 1.77 -0.30 -9.48
N GLU A 221 2.95 0.28 -9.72
CA GLU A 221 4.22 -0.36 -9.43
C GLU A 221 5.23 0.60 -8.80
N THR A 222 6.18 0.03 -8.06
CA THR A 222 7.25 0.82 -7.43
C THR A 222 8.59 0.12 -7.55
N PRO A 223 9.69 0.86 -7.83
CA PRO A 223 11.02 0.27 -7.88
C PRO A 223 11.41 -0.32 -6.52
N THR A 224 12.06 -1.47 -6.55
CA THR A 224 12.58 -2.19 -5.40
C THR A 224 14.07 -2.46 -5.56
N ASN A 225 14.77 -2.61 -4.44
CA ASN A 225 16.18 -2.98 -4.42
C ASN A 225 16.32 -4.48 -4.18
N VAL A 226 16.85 -5.18 -5.17
CA VAL A 226 17.17 -6.61 -5.09
C VAL A 226 18.63 -6.79 -5.49
N ILE A 227 19.44 -7.51 -4.68
CA ILE A 227 20.90 -7.63 -4.91
C ILE A 227 21.20 -8.50 -6.11
N HIS A 228 20.67 -9.74 -6.09
CA HIS A 228 20.95 -10.79 -7.09
C HIS A 228 19.73 -10.97 -7.97
N ASN A 229 19.29 -9.88 -8.62
CA ASN A 229 17.99 -9.94 -9.22
C ASN A 229 17.98 -10.13 -10.71
N ASN A 230 19.04 -9.98 -11.35
CA ASN A 230 19.02 -9.87 -12.78
C ASN A 230 19.61 -11.11 -13.43
N THR A 231 19.28 -12.27 -12.88
CA THR A 231 19.55 -13.53 -13.56
C THR A 231 18.23 -14.23 -13.85
N ASP A 232 18.08 -14.71 -15.09
CA ASP A 232 17.02 -15.66 -15.46
C ASP A 232 17.21 -17.01 -14.78
N ALA A 233 16.35 -17.98 -15.06
CA ALA A 233 16.44 -19.33 -14.54
C ALA A 233 17.77 -20.04 -14.91
N HIS A 234 18.53 -19.52 -15.83
CA HIS A 234 19.83 -20.03 -16.31
C HIS A 234 21.03 -19.23 -15.77
N GLY A 235 20.80 -18.25 -14.88
CA GLY A 235 21.85 -17.42 -14.29
C GLY A 235 22.33 -16.27 -15.20
N THR A 236 21.65 -15.98 -16.30
CA THR A 236 22.00 -14.90 -17.22
C THR A 236 21.47 -13.57 -16.68
N PRO A 237 22.28 -12.48 -16.65
CA PRO A 237 21.80 -11.17 -16.24
C PRO A 237 20.62 -10.69 -17.10
N VAL A 238 19.47 -10.41 -16.48
CA VAL A 238 18.31 -9.80 -17.16
C VAL A 238 18.39 -8.29 -16.98
N PRO A 239 18.45 -7.50 -18.07
CA PRO A 239 18.47 -6.05 -17.96
C PRO A 239 17.14 -5.54 -17.40
N GLY A 240 17.21 -4.69 -16.40
CA GLY A 240 16.03 -4.04 -15.84
C GLY A 240 16.19 -3.66 -14.37
N SER A 241 15.24 -2.90 -13.89
CA SER A 241 15.11 -2.54 -12.48
C SER A 241 13.92 -3.29 -11.92
N PRO A 242 14.07 -4.07 -10.83
CA PRO A 242 12.96 -4.77 -10.19
C PRO A 242 11.93 -3.81 -9.64
N HIS A 243 10.67 -4.23 -9.70
CA HIS A 243 9.56 -3.49 -9.12
C HIS A 243 8.67 -4.44 -8.33
N ALA A 244 8.02 -3.91 -7.31
CA ALA A 244 6.83 -4.52 -6.72
C ALA A 244 5.61 -3.90 -7.40
N VAL A 245 4.76 -4.75 -7.95
CA VAL A 245 3.46 -4.39 -8.53
C VAL A 245 2.39 -4.62 -7.48
N THR A 246 1.35 -3.81 -7.48
CA THR A 246 0.10 -4.06 -6.75
C THR A 246 -1.08 -4.00 -7.70
N VAL A 247 -2.01 -4.95 -7.54
CA VAL A 247 -3.35 -4.92 -8.13
C VAL A 247 -4.34 -5.09 -6.98
N ARG A 248 -5.37 -4.24 -6.91
CA ARG A 248 -6.27 -4.22 -5.78
C ARG A 248 -7.66 -3.71 -6.11
N THR A 249 -8.63 -3.98 -5.25
CA THR A 249 -9.93 -3.33 -5.30
C THR A 249 -9.88 -1.90 -4.75
N PRO A 250 -10.77 -0.98 -5.18
CA PRO A 250 -10.81 0.40 -4.68
C PRO A 250 -10.98 0.49 -3.15
N ASP A 251 -11.78 -0.38 -2.57
CA ASP A 251 -12.07 -0.45 -1.13
C ASP A 251 -10.98 -1.14 -0.29
N ALA A 252 -9.95 -1.67 -0.93
CA ALA A 252 -8.85 -2.42 -0.33
C ALA A 252 -9.21 -3.80 0.21
N ARG A 253 -10.39 -4.33 -0.03
CA ARG A 253 -10.73 -5.67 0.45
C ARG A 253 -9.76 -6.72 -0.08
N LEU A 254 -9.40 -6.64 -1.36
CA LEU A 254 -8.37 -7.47 -1.97
C LEU A 254 -7.18 -6.60 -2.37
N VAL A 255 -6.00 -6.96 -1.91
CA VAL A 255 -4.73 -6.30 -2.24
C VAL A 255 -3.69 -7.35 -2.57
N TRP A 256 -3.28 -7.39 -3.81
CA TRP A 256 -2.29 -8.33 -4.32
C TRP A 256 -0.99 -7.62 -4.65
N TYR A 257 0.11 -8.28 -4.36
CA TYR A 257 1.46 -7.82 -4.71
C TYR A 257 2.21 -8.92 -5.43
N ALA A 258 3.02 -8.53 -6.41
CA ALA A 258 3.95 -9.43 -7.10
C ALA A 258 5.23 -8.71 -7.50
N PRO A 259 6.37 -9.42 -7.62
CA PRO A 259 7.60 -8.85 -8.15
C PRO A 259 7.62 -8.94 -9.66
N ILE A 260 8.22 -7.93 -10.32
CA ILE A 260 8.65 -8.00 -11.71
C ILE A 260 10.13 -7.59 -11.83
N GLY A 261 10.85 -8.23 -12.74
CA GLY A 261 12.27 -7.93 -13.00
C GLY A 261 12.47 -6.63 -13.78
N SER A 262 11.46 -6.18 -14.51
CA SER A 262 11.48 -4.95 -15.31
C SER A 262 10.07 -4.40 -15.52
N ARG A 263 9.94 -3.14 -15.96
CA ARG A 263 8.65 -2.52 -16.34
C ARG A 263 8.26 -2.81 -17.80
N SER A 264 8.75 -3.88 -18.39
CA SER A 264 8.40 -4.24 -19.77
C SER A 264 6.95 -4.74 -19.85
N LYS A 265 6.36 -4.62 -21.05
CA LYS A 265 5.02 -5.14 -21.33
C LYS A 265 4.91 -6.62 -20.98
N ASN A 266 5.89 -7.42 -21.41
CA ASN A 266 5.92 -8.86 -21.15
C ASN A 266 5.98 -9.17 -19.66
N ALA A 267 6.86 -8.50 -18.89
CA ALA A 267 6.97 -8.73 -17.46
C ALA A 267 5.67 -8.41 -16.70
N ILE A 268 4.89 -7.44 -17.16
CA ILE A 268 3.57 -7.12 -16.61
C ILE A 268 2.53 -8.14 -17.07
N ALA A 269 2.58 -8.60 -18.32
CA ALA A 269 1.69 -9.64 -18.83
C ALA A 269 1.91 -10.98 -18.12
N ASP A 270 3.18 -11.36 -17.89
CA ASP A 270 3.57 -12.61 -17.23
C ASP A 270 3.06 -12.73 -15.77
N LEU A 271 2.61 -11.60 -15.17
CA LEU A 271 1.92 -11.64 -13.87
C LEU A 271 0.59 -12.41 -13.92
N GLY A 272 -0.03 -12.49 -15.08
CA GLY A 272 -1.27 -13.20 -15.31
C GLY A 272 -2.52 -12.62 -14.65
N VAL A 273 -2.41 -11.71 -13.68
CA VAL A 273 -3.53 -11.23 -12.87
C VAL A 273 -4.65 -10.56 -13.68
N LEU A 274 -4.32 -9.92 -14.80
CA LEU A 274 -5.28 -9.28 -15.72
C LEU A 274 -5.63 -10.15 -16.93
N GLU A 275 -5.20 -11.40 -16.98
CA GLU A 275 -5.56 -12.31 -18.06
C GLU A 275 -7.07 -12.60 -18.04
N GLY A 276 -7.76 -12.23 -19.13
CA GLY A 276 -9.20 -12.35 -19.25
C GLY A 276 -10.03 -11.40 -18.37
N TYR A 277 -9.39 -10.44 -17.69
CA TYR A 277 -10.10 -9.39 -16.97
C TYR A 277 -10.66 -8.35 -17.95
N THR A 278 -11.94 -8.04 -17.85
CA THR A 278 -12.66 -7.12 -18.75
C THR A 278 -13.19 -5.87 -18.05
N GLY A 279 -13.19 -5.80 -16.71
CA GLY A 279 -13.72 -4.67 -15.96
C GLY A 279 -12.90 -3.37 -16.12
N TYR A 280 -13.09 -2.43 -15.22
CA TYR A 280 -12.41 -1.12 -15.26
C TYR A 280 -11.03 -1.17 -14.57
N LEU A 281 -10.02 -0.56 -15.19
CA LEU A 281 -8.67 -0.47 -14.62
C LEU A 281 -8.27 0.99 -14.34
N VAL A 282 -7.97 1.29 -13.07
CA VAL A 282 -7.40 2.59 -12.66
C VAL A 282 -5.89 2.47 -12.56
N ARG A 283 -5.16 3.28 -13.32
CA ARG A 283 -3.71 3.19 -13.44
C ARG A 283 -3.05 4.54 -13.75
N ASP A 284 -1.74 4.59 -13.68
CA ASP A 284 -0.95 5.67 -14.29
C ASP A 284 -0.80 5.47 -15.82
N ASP A 285 0.01 6.31 -16.46
CA ASP A 285 0.27 6.23 -17.91
C ASP A 285 1.51 5.40 -18.26
N ASN A 286 1.87 4.39 -17.46
CA ASN A 286 2.94 3.48 -17.82
C ASN A 286 2.54 2.62 -19.03
N ALA A 287 3.36 2.68 -20.09
CA ALA A 287 3.10 1.97 -21.35
C ALA A 287 3.00 0.43 -21.19
N GLY A 288 3.56 -0.14 -20.13
CA GLY A 288 3.43 -1.56 -19.84
C GLY A 288 1.99 -2.04 -19.65
N TRP A 289 1.12 -1.15 -19.13
CA TRP A 289 -0.30 -1.46 -18.91
C TRP A 289 -1.18 -1.28 -20.14
N HIS A 290 -0.75 -0.49 -21.17
CA HIS A 290 -1.58 -0.17 -22.33
C HIS A 290 -1.97 -1.38 -23.17
N GLN A 291 -1.25 -2.50 -23.05
CA GLN A 291 -1.56 -3.72 -23.78
C GLN A 291 -2.88 -4.37 -23.38
N PHE A 292 -3.47 -3.98 -22.24
CA PHE A 292 -4.74 -4.49 -21.76
C PHE A 292 -5.92 -3.59 -22.13
N ASP A 293 -5.67 -2.36 -22.64
CA ASP A 293 -6.73 -1.35 -22.84
C ASP A 293 -7.87 -1.85 -23.72
N ASP A 294 -7.57 -2.62 -24.79
CA ASP A 294 -8.56 -3.11 -25.75
C ASP A 294 -9.49 -4.21 -25.19
N GLN A 295 -9.10 -4.89 -24.11
CA GLN A 295 -9.92 -5.93 -23.48
C GLN A 295 -10.79 -5.41 -22.33
N LEU A 296 -10.55 -4.16 -21.86
CA LEU A 296 -11.21 -3.59 -20.70
C LEU A 296 -12.48 -2.81 -21.08
N ASP A 297 -13.50 -2.86 -20.25
CA ASP A 297 -14.68 -2.00 -20.33
C ASP A 297 -14.32 -0.51 -20.21
N GLY A 298 -13.23 -0.21 -19.55
CA GLY A 298 -12.66 1.12 -19.52
C GLY A 298 -11.41 1.25 -18.65
N VAL A 299 -10.66 2.31 -18.94
CA VAL A 299 -9.46 2.69 -18.20
C VAL A 299 -9.68 4.05 -17.57
N GLN A 300 -9.26 4.22 -16.32
CA GLN A 300 -9.16 5.53 -15.67
C GLN A 300 -7.70 5.92 -15.52
N GLN A 301 -7.28 7.00 -16.19
CA GLN A 301 -6.00 7.63 -15.93
C GLN A 301 -6.01 8.28 -14.55
N CYS A 302 -4.97 8.04 -13.74
CA CYS A 302 -4.88 8.64 -12.41
C CYS A 302 -4.84 10.17 -12.47
N ALA A 303 -5.92 10.84 -12.10
CA ALA A 303 -6.01 12.30 -12.13
C ALA A 303 -4.99 12.99 -11.21
N ALA A 304 -4.54 12.34 -10.13
CA ALA A 304 -3.48 12.89 -9.28
C ALA A 304 -2.16 13.05 -10.05
N HIS A 305 -1.82 12.13 -10.95
CA HIS A 305 -0.66 12.24 -11.84
C HIS A 305 -0.85 13.34 -12.88
N LEU A 306 -2.02 13.41 -13.50
CA LEU A 306 -2.35 14.46 -14.46
C LEU A 306 -2.28 15.86 -13.84
N ILE A 307 -2.83 16.04 -12.63
CA ILE A 307 -2.76 17.30 -11.88
C ILE A 307 -1.30 17.66 -11.51
N ARG A 308 -0.46 16.69 -11.12
CA ARG A 308 0.97 16.95 -10.88
C ARG A 308 1.67 17.44 -12.14
N HIS A 309 1.42 16.81 -13.28
CA HIS A 309 2.00 17.23 -14.56
C HIS A 309 1.48 18.62 -14.99
N ALA A 310 0.19 18.89 -14.80
CA ALA A 310 -0.40 20.19 -15.08
C ALA A 310 0.19 21.30 -14.20
N LYS A 311 0.39 21.05 -12.89
CA LYS A 311 1.12 21.96 -11.99
C LYS A 311 2.54 22.22 -12.50
N GLY A 312 3.28 21.18 -12.89
CA GLY A 312 4.63 21.33 -13.42
C GLY A 312 4.68 22.17 -14.71
N VAL A 313 3.69 22.04 -15.57
CA VAL A 313 3.57 22.87 -16.79
C VAL A 313 3.21 24.31 -16.44
N LEU A 314 2.27 24.52 -15.51
CA LEU A 314 1.86 25.86 -15.05
C LEU A 314 3.04 26.61 -14.41
N GLU A 315 3.87 25.95 -13.63
CA GLU A 315 5.06 26.53 -12.98
C GLU A 315 6.16 26.95 -13.96
N LEU A 316 6.21 26.36 -15.17
CA LEU A 316 7.18 26.77 -16.19
C LEU A 316 6.94 28.20 -16.67
N HIS A 317 5.70 28.55 -16.98
CA HIS A 317 5.28 29.86 -17.47
C HIS A 317 3.88 30.21 -16.99
N PRO A 318 3.73 30.69 -15.74
CA PRO A 318 2.42 30.85 -15.10
C PRO A 318 1.41 31.70 -15.90
N THR A 319 1.88 32.70 -16.63
CA THR A 319 1.00 33.57 -17.45
C THR A 319 0.58 32.93 -18.77
N GLN A 320 1.37 32.04 -19.33
CA GLN A 320 1.15 31.44 -20.65
C GLN A 320 0.52 30.05 -20.59
N GLN A 321 0.65 29.36 -19.45
CA GLN A 321 0.17 28.01 -19.26
C GLN A 321 -1.10 27.94 -18.39
N GLN A 322 -1.93 28.98 -18.41
CA GLN A 322 -3.18 29.05 -17.62
C GLN A 322 -4.16 27.93 -17.95
N TRP A 323 -4.11 27.39 -19.18
CA TRP A 323 -4.88 26.22 -19.56
C TRP A 323 -4.65 25.01 -18.63
N ALA A 324 -3.42 24.83 -18.15
CA ALA A 324 -3.09 23.76 -17.21
C ALA A 324 -3.72 24.00 -15.83
N GLY A 325 -3.86 25.26 -15.42
CA GLY A 325 -4.62 25.66 -14.24
C GLY A 325 -6.10 25.32 -14.37
N GLU A 326 -6.70 25.58 -15.55
CA GLU A 326 -8.08 25.21 -15.83
C GLU A 326 -8.31 23.70 -15.80
N ILE A 327 -7.40 22.90 -16.36
CA ILE A 327 -7.46 21.43 -16.26
C ILE A 327 -7.47 20.96 -14.79
N ILE A 328 -6.64 21.56 -13.93
CA ILE A 328 -6.62 21.22 -12.50
C ILE A 328 -7.96 21.54 -11.85
N THR A 329 -8.55 22.69 -12.18
CA THR A 329 -9.83 23.15 -11.65
C THR A 329 -10.96 22.23 -12.08
N VAL A 330 -11.10 21.98 -13.37
CA VAL A 330 -12.17 21.14 -13.95
C VAL A 330 -12.11 19.71 -13.40
N LEU A 331 -10.93 19.08 -13.31
CA LEU A 331 -10.81 17.73 -12.77
C LEU A 331 -11.19 17.66 -11.29
N ARG A 332 -10.93 18.71 -10.51
CA ARG A 332 -11.34 18.77 -9.09
C ARG A 332 -12.84 19.00 -8.94
N GLU A 333 -13.41 19.88 -9.73
CA GLU A 333 -14.86 20.11 -9.76
C GLU A 333 -15.61 18.84 -10.15
N ALA A 334 -15.16 18.12 -11.19
CA ALA A 334 -15.72 16.84 -11.57
C ALA A 334 -15.63 15.80 -10.45
N ALA A 335 -14.49 15.74 -9.76
CA ALA A 335 -14.31 14.82 -8.62
C ALA A 335 -15.22 15.17 -7.43
N THR A 336 -15.44 16.48 -7.17
CA THR A 336 -16.40 16.94 -6.16
C THR A 336 -17.82 16.54 -6.55
N ALA A 337 -18.22 16.81 -7.80
CA ALA A 337 -19.54 16.43 -8.30
C ALA A 337 -19.82 14.92 -8.18
N VAL A 338 -18.81 14.07 -8.45
CA VAL A 338 -18.91 12.61 -8.24
C VAL A 338 -19.06 12.28 -6.76
N ALA A 339 -18.32 12.95 -5.88
CA ALA A 339 -18.41 12.70 -4.44
C ALA A 339 -19.79 13.10 -3.90
N ASP A 340 -20.33 14.21 -4.34
CA ASP A 340 -21.67 14.70 -3.97
C ASP A 340 -22.76 13.76 -4.52
N ALA A 341 -22.63 13.30 -5.78
CA ALA A 341 -23.56 12.34 -6.35
C ALA A 341 -23.61 11.04 -5.54
N LYS A 342 -22.44 10.53 -5.12
CA LYS A 342 -22.35 9.34 -4.24
C LYS A 342 -22.97 9.57 -2.87
N ALA A 343 -22.76 10.75 -2.27
CA ALA A 343 -23.33 11.10 -0.98
C ALA A 343 -24.86 11.21 -1.04
N ASP A 344 -25.40 11.62 -2.20
CA ASP A 344 -26.83 11.70 -2.50
C ASP A 344 -27.41 10.38 -3.06
N GLU A 345 -26.63 9.30 -3.06
CA GLU A 345 -27.00 7.96 -3.60
C GLU A 345 -27.47 8.03 -5.07
N ARG A 346 -26.88 8.93 -5.86
CA ARG A 346 -27.18 9.05 -7.30
C ARG A 346 -26.20 8.19 -8.11
N ASP A 347 -26.70 7.52 -9.13
CA ASP A 347 -25.90 6.67 -10.03
C ASP A 347 -25.21 7.46 -11.15
N GLN A 348 -25.65 8.70 -11.40
CA GLN A 348 -25.17 9.54 -12.49
C GLN A 348 -25.00 10.98 -12.06
N LEU A 349 -24.13 11.71 -12.74
CA LEU A 349 -24.01 13.14 -12.64
C LEU A 349 -25.15 13.82 -13.40
N ASP A 350 -25.44 15.08 -13.03
CA ASP A 350 -26.30 15.96 -13.83
C ASP A 350 -25.70 16.08 -15.25
N PRO A 351 -26.47 15.76 -16.32
CA PRO A 351 -25.97 15.78 -17.69
C PRO A 351 -25.48 17.17 -18.13
N GLN A 352 -26.15 18.25 -17.68
CA GLN A 352 -25.75 19.62 -18.02
C GLN A 352 -24.42 19.99 -17.37
N LEU A 353 -24.27 19.68 -16.06
CA LEU A 353 -23.02 19.88 -15.35
C LEU A 353 -21.86 19.10 -15.99
N LEU A 354 -22.10 17.85 -16.36
CA LEU A 354 -21.09 17.02 -17.03
C LEU A 354 -20.70 17.61 -18.40
N ALA A 355 -21.67 18.07 -19.17
CA ALA A 355 -21.44 18.71 -20.48
C ALA A 355 -20.61 20.00 -20.33
N ASP A 356 -20.96 20.85 -19.36
CA ASP A 356 -20.24 22.11 -19.11
C ASP A 356 -18.79 21.86 -18.66
N LEU A 357 -18.55 20.90 -17.74
CA LEU A 357 -17.23 20.52 -17.29
C LEU A 357 -16.41 19.95 -18.46
N ARG A 358 -17.03 19.09 -19.28
CA ARG A 358 -16.36 18.51 -20.46
C ARG A 358 -16.00 19.59 -21.49
N GLN A 359 -16.88 20.52 -21.77
CA GLN A 359 -16.61 21.63 -22.69
C GLN A 359 -15.42 22.47 -22.21
N ARG A 360 -15.39 22.83 -20.93
CA ARG A 360 -14.27 23.56 -20.33
C ARG A 360 -12.96 22.80 -20.45
N TYR A 361 -12.97 21.48 -20.18
CA TYR A 361 -11.83 20.61 -20.37
C TYR A 361 -11.33 20.62 -21.82
N ASP A 362 -12.21 20.39 -22.78
CA ASP A 362 -11.85 20.31 -24.20
C ASP A 362 -11.31 21.66 -24.70
N HIS A 363 -11.87 22.80 -24.27
CA HIS A 363 -11.34 24.13 -24.57
C HIS A 363 -9.94 24.34 -23.97
N ALA A 364 -9.73 23.96 -22.71
CA ALA A 364 -8.43 24.07 -22.06
C ALA A 364 -7.38 23.21 -22.75
N VAL A 365 -7.71 21.97 -23.15
CA VAL A 365 -6.82 21.09 -23.91
C VAL A 365 -6.46 21.69 -25.28
N ALA A 366 -7.43 22.18 -26.05
CA ALA A 366 -7.21 22.81 -27.33
C ALA A 366 -6.33 24.07 -27.20
N TRP A 367 -6.58 24.88 -26.18
CA TRP A 367 -5.72 26.02 -25.84
C TRP A 367 -4.29 25.59 -25.51
N GLY A 368 -4.12 24.53 -24.73
CA GLY A 368 -2.82 23.96 -24.39
C GLY A 368 -2.04 23.47 -25.62
N ILE A 369 -2.71 22.80 -26.56
CA ILE A 369 -2.12 22.38 -27.84
C ILE A 369 -1.66 23.62 -28.63
N THR A 370 -2.56 24.57 -28.89
CA THR A 370 -2.28 25.75 -29.69
C THR A 370 -1.14 26.59 -29.09
N THR A 371 -1.10 26.74 -27.77
CA THR A 371 -0.06 27.50 -27.07
C THR A 371 1.33 26.87 -27.21
N ASN A 372 1.42 25.55 -27.32
CA ASN A 372 2.69 24.85 -27.17
C ASN A 372 3.15 24.10 -28.42
N GLN A 373 2.34 23.90 -29.48
CA GLN A 373 2.66 23.06 -30.64
C GLN A 373 3.88 23.54 -31.45
N HIS A 374 4.15 24.85 -31.46
CA HIS A 374 5.28 25.48 -32.20
C HIS A 374 6.31 26.08 -31.24
N ARG A 375 6.25 25.74 -29.97
CA ARG A 375 7.18 26.26 -28.99
C ARG A 375 8.45 25.43 -28.96
N ASP A 376 9.58 26.07 -29.15
CA ASP A 376 10.89 25.42 -29.09
C ASP A 376 11.17 24.90 -27.68
N TRP A 377 11.82 23.73 -27.64
CA TRP A 377 12.26 23.08 -26.42
C TRP A 377 13.62 22.46 -26.63
N ALA A 378 14.41 22.34 -25.55
CA ALA A 378 15.80 21.86 -25.62
C ALA A 378 15.95 20.45 -26.23
N LYS A 379 14.93 19.58 -26.04
CA LYS A 379 14.90 18.24 -26.63
C LYS A 379 13.44 17.79 -26.80
N GLY A 380 13.07 17.50 -28.05
CA GLY A 380 11.71 17.05 -28.39
C GLY A 380 10.67 18.16 -28.24
N ASN A 381 9.42 17.78 -28.01
CA ASN A 381 8.31 18.73 -27.89
C ASN A 381 8.27 19.40 -26.50
N HIS A 382 7.70 20.60 -26.46
CA HIS A 382 7.46 21.30 -25.21
C HIS A 382 6.61 20.44 -24.23
N PRO A 383 6.96 20.35 -22.93
CA PRO A 383 6.21 19.52 -21.95
C PRO A 383 4.72 19.81 -21.91
N GLY A 384 4.33 21.09 -22.08
CA GLY A 384 2.93 21.51 -22.19
C GLY A 384 2.23 20.92 -23.40
N TYR A 385 2.90 20.83 -24.56
CA TYR A 385 2.35 20.16 -25.73
C TYR A 385 2.13 18.66 -25.48
N ASN A 386 3.13 17.97 -24.94
CA ASN A 386 3.02 16.55 -24.65
C ASN A 386 1.88 16.24 -23.68
N LEU A 387 1.71 17.08 -22.64
CA LEU A 387 0.61 16.93 -21.70
C LEU A 387 -0.74 17.19 -22.37
N ALA A 388 -0.90 18.33 -23.09
CA ALA A 388 -2.16 18.68 -23.76
C ALA A 388 -2.55 17.63 -24.80
N LYS A 389 -1.59 17.14 -25.61
CA LYS A 389 -1.82 16.08 -26.58
C LYS A 389 -2.28 14.78 -25.88
N ARG A 390 -1.63 14.38 -24.79
CA ARG A 390 -2.06 13.18 -24.02
C ARG A 390 -3.47 13.36 -23.47
N LEU A 391 -3.80 14.52 -22.91
CA LEU A 391 -5.14 14.83 -22.41
C LEU A 391 -6.19 14.78 -23.53
N HIS A 392 -5.82 15.23 -24.74
CA HIS A 392 -6.67 15.12 -25.93
C HIS A 392 -6.87 13.66 -26.35
N ASP A 393 -5.77 12.95 -26.59
CA ASP A 393 -5.80 11.60 -27.18
C ASP A 393 -6.41 10.56 -26.23
N LYS A 394 -6.33 10.79 -24.91
CA LYS A 394 -6.83 9.90 -23.86
C LYS A 394 -7.97 10.50 -23.05
N ALA A 395 -8.69 11.48 -23.62
CA ALA A 395 -9.77 12.16 -22.93
C ALA A 395 -10.79 11.19 -22.30
N ASP A 396 -11.17 10.13 -23.02
CA ASP A 396 -12.10 9.12 -22.52
C ASP A 396 -11.59 8.37 -21.29
N GLN A 397 -10.28 8.10 -21.24
CA GLN A 397 -9.63 7.49 -20.07
C GLN A 397 -9.49 8.46 -18.88
N VAL A 398 -9.52 9.77 -19.12
CA VAL A 398 -9.51 10.79 -18.05
C VAL A 398 -10.88 10.93 -17.40
N TRP A 399 -11.95 10.74 -18.19
CA TRP A 399 -13.34 10.97 -17.78
C TRP A 399 -14.12 9.72 -17.40
N THR A 400 -13.50 8.54 -17.34
CA THR A 400 -14.17 7.27 -17.00
C THR A 400 -14.89 7.34 -15.65
N PHE A 401 -14.29 7.95 -14.63
CA PHE A 401 -14.85 8.07 -13.29
C PHE A 401 -16.15 8.90 -13.21
N THR A 402 -16.46 9.73 -14.21
CA THR A 402 -17.71 10.49 -14.28
C THR A 402 -18.84 9.70 -14.95
N ARG A 403 -18.49 8.67 -15.71
CA ARG A 403 -19.45 7.77 -16.40
C ARG A 403 -19.78 6.54 -15.56
N ASN A 404 -18.81 6.06 -14.80
CA ASN A 404 -18.99 5.00 -13.82
C ASN A 404 -18.49 5.49 -12.45
N LEU A 405 -19.43 5.81 -11.56
CA LEU A 405 -19.12 6.41 -10.26
C LEU A 405 -18.42 5.41 -9.31
N ALA A 406 -18.43 4.09 -9.59
CA ALA A 406 -17.65 3.12 -8.82
C ALA A 406 -16.15 3.26 -9.07
N VAL A 407 -15.74 3.82 -10.22
CA VAL A 407 -14.35 4.02 -10.60
C VAL A 407 -13.75 5.21 -9.84
N PRO A 408 -12.69 5.04 -9.04
CA PRO A 408 -12.03 6.17 -8.38
C PRO A 408 -11.28 7.05 -9.40
N TRP A 409 -11.37 8.36 -9.26
CA TRP A 409 -10.69 9.31 -10.14
C TRP A 409 -9.17 9.36 -9.97
N THR A 410 -8.64 8.80 -8.86
CA THR A 410 -7.20 8.71 -8.59
C THR A 410 -6.78 7.31 -8.19
N ASN A 411 -5.52 6.98 -8.43
CA ASN A 411 -4.88 5.73 -8.00
C ASN A 411 -4.16 5.84 -6.64
N ASN A 412 -4.52 6.85 -5.82
CA ASN A 412 -3.87 7.10 -4.52
C ASN A 412 -3.92 5.88 -3.59
N ALA A 413 -4.93 5.04 -3.72
CA ALA A 413 -5.08 3.83 -2.93
C ALA A 413 -3.97 2.81 -3.22
N SER A 414 -3.60 2.60 -4.50
CA SER A 414 -2.47 1.75 -4.89
C SER A 414 -1.14 2.36 -4.48
N GLU A 415 -0.97 3.69 -4.62
CA GLU A 415 0.22 4.38 -4.09
C GLU A 415 0.39 4.15 -2.58
N GLN A 416 -0.72 4.11 -1.81
CA GLN A 416 -0.68 3.82 -0.37
C GLN A 416 -0.33 2.36 -0.08
N ALA A 417 -0.86 1.41 -0.85
CA ALA A 417 -0.52 -0.01 -0.74
C ALA A 417 0.99 -0.23 -0.94
N LEU A 418 1.58 0.42 -1.94
CA LEU A 418 3.02 0.34 -2.24
C LEU A 418 3.92 1.01 -1.18
N LYS A 419 3.37 1.74 -0.21
CA LYS A 419 4.15 2.18 0.97
C LYS A 419 4.63 1.02 1.84
N GLY A 420 3.94 -0.13 1.82
CA GLY A 420 4.37 -1.34 2.52
C GLY A 420 5.76 -1.80 2.07
N PRO A 421 5.95 -2.19 0.80
CA PRO A 421 7.26 -2.54 0.24
C PRO A 421 8.31 -1.43 0.42
N LYS A 422 7.96 -0.16 0.20
CA LYS A 422 8.88 0.97 0.42
C LYS A 422 9.34 1.12 1.87
N ARG A 423 8.44 0.89 2.82
CA ARG A 423 8.76 0.93 4.24
C ARG A 423 9.67 -0.24 4.63
N HIS A 424 9.36 -1.44 4.15
CA HIS A 424 10.22 -2.61 4.35
C HIS A 424 11.63 -2.32 3.85
N GLN A 425 11.77 -1.83 2.62
CA GLN A 425 13.06 -1.47 2.04
C GLN A 425 13.80 -0.38 2.83
N ALA A 426 13.09 0.61 3.38
CA ALA A 426 13.70 1.69 4.15
C ALA A 426 14.18 1.25 5.54
N VAL A 427 13.57 0.22 6.13
CA VAL A 427 13.85 -0.24 7.50
C VAL A 427 14.70 -1.52 7.51
N SER A 428 14.34 -2.48 6.65
CA SER A 428 14.98 -3.82 6.61
C SER A 428 15.99 -3.98 5.47
N GLY A 429 16.12 -2.96 4.61
CA GLY A 429 17.06 -2.97 3.50
C GLY A 429 16.46 -3.57 2.22
N TYR A 430 17.27 -4.31 1.50
CA TYR A 430 16.96 -4.89 0.19
C TYR A 430 16.56 -6.37 0.30
N TRP A 431 15.97 -6.91 -0.76
CA TRP A 431 15.78 -8.35 -0.93
C TRP A 431 17.00 -8.96 -1.62
N HIS A 432 17.36 -10.19 -1.23
CA HIS A 432 18.51 -10.86 -1.85
C HIS A 432 18.23 -11.29 -3.29
N THR A 433 17.03 -11.82 -3.55
CA THR A 433 16.62 -12.38 -4.85
C THR A 433 15.18 -11.96 -5.18
N LEU A 434 14.78 -12.10 -6.46
CA LEU A 434 13.38 -11.96 -6.86
C LEU A 434 12.47 -12.97 -6.15
N THR A 435 12.96 -14.16 -5.83
CA THR A 435 12.22 -15.16 -5.07
C THR A 435 11.91 -14.68 -3.65
N THR A 436 12.89 -14.07 -2.96
CA THR A 436 12.63 -13.50 -1.62
C THR A 436 11.68 -12.31 -1.66
N LEU A 437 11.69 -11.51 -2.74
CA LEU A 437 10.68 -10.49 -2.98
C LEU A 437 9.31 -11.11 -3.27
N ALA A 438 9.24 -12.22 -4.02
CA ALA A 438 8.00 -12.94 -4.27
C ALA A 438 7.38 -13.50 -2.98
N ASP A 439 8.18 -14.12 -2.14
CA ASP A 439 7.75 -14.61 -0.81
C ASP A 439 7.19 -13.48 0.06
N TYR A 440 7.87 -12.33 0.07
CA TYR A 440 7.38 -11.12 0.75
C TYR A 440 6.05 -10.64 0.16
N CYS A 441 5.96 -10.53 -1.17
CA CYS A 441 4.76 -10.08 -1.87
C CYS A 441 3.56 -10.98 -1.57
N ARG A 442 3.73 -12.31 -1.64
CA ARG A 442 2.68 -13.30 -1.32
C ARG A 442 2.21 -13.18 0.12
N GLY A 443 3.15 -13.18 1.08
CA GLY A 443 2.83 -13.00 2.49
C GLY A 443 2.12 -11.68 2.76
N ARG A 444 2.54 -10.60 2.11
CA ARG A 444 1.92 -9.27 2.24
C ARG A 444 0.52 -9.24 1.65
N SER A 445 0.31 -9.82 0.46
CA SER A 445 -1.01 -9.94 -0.18
C SER A 445 -2.00 -10.65 0.76
N TYR A 446 -1.57 -11.75 1.33
CA TYR A 446 -2.36 -12.55 2.25
C TYR A 446 -2.74 -11.76 3.51
N LEU A 447 -1.75 -11.20 4.21
CA LEU A 447 -1.97 -10.54 5.50
C LEU A 447 -2.84 -9.30 5.37
N VAL A 448 -2.60 -8.46 4.35
CA VAL A 448 -3.40 -7.24 4.16
C VAL A 448 -4.85 -7.61 3.80
N SER A 449 -5.04 -8.56 2.90
CA SER A 449 -6.40 -8.95 2.49
C SER A 449 -7.17 -9.65 3.59
N ALA A 450 -6.55 -10.60 4.30
CA ALA A 450 -7.18 -11.26 5.46
C ALA A 450 -7.55 -10.25 6.55
N HIS A 451 -6.64 -9.29 6.87
CA HIS A 451 -6.92 -8.23 7.84
C HIS A 451 -8.13 -7.37 7.42
N ASN A 452 -8.21 -6.99 6.14
CA ASN A 452 -9.33 -6.20 5.60
C ASN A 452 -10.66 -6.98 5.56
N HIS A 453 -10.60 -8.30 5.76
CA HIS A 453 -11.77 -9.18 5.98
C HIS A 453 -11.99 -9.50 7.47
N GLY A 454 -11.34 -8.79 8.40
CA GLY A 454 -11.55 -8.91 9.83
C GLY A 454 -10.74 -10.03 10.51
N VAL A 455 -9.84 -10.71 9.79
CA VAL A 455 -8.97 -11.75 10.37
C VAL A 455 -7.75 -11.08 11.00
N ARG A 456 -7.47 -11.37 12.28
CA ARG A 456 -6.26 -10.83 12.94
C ARG A 456 -5.02 -11.42 12.28
N SER A 457 -4.02 -10.59 11.99
CA SER A 457 -2.80 -11.03 11.27
C SER A 457 -2.08 -12.21 11.95
N ILE A 458 -2.05 -12.25 13.29
CA ILE A 458 -1.40 -13.35 14.02
C ILE A 458 -2.15 -14.66 13.81
N ASP A 459 -3.50 -14.62 13.84
CA ASP A 459 -4.36 -15.79 13.64
C ASP A 459 -4.27 -16.27 12.19
N ALA A 460 -4.30 -15.35 11.22
CA ALA A 460 -4.11 -15.66 9.80
C ALA A 460 -2.79 -16.39 9.53
N ILE A 461 -1.68 -15.94 10.15
CA ILE A 461 -0.38 -16.62 10.02
C ILE A 461 -0.43 -18.00 10.66
N HIS A 462 -0.98 -18.12 11.87
CA HIS A 462 -1.11 -19.40 12.56
C HIS A 462 -1.90 -20.42 11.72
N ASP A 463 -3.05 -19.99 11.19
CA ASP A 463 -3.93 -20.83 10.39
C ASP A 463 -3.25 -21.30 9.09
N ALA A 464 -2.53 -20.41 8.42
CA ALA A 464 -1.75 -20.76 7.24
C ALA A 464 -0.63 -21.78 7.57
N LEU A 465 0.02 -21.64 8.72
CA LEU A 465 1.06 -22.59 9.18
C LEU A 465 0.49 -23.95 9.58
N THR A 466 -0.75 -24.00 10.03
CA THR A 466 -1.45 -25.23 10.47
C THR A 466 -2.29 -25.88 9.37
N GLY A 467 -2.35 -25.27 8.17
CA GLY A 467 -2.99 -25.86 6.98
C GLY A 467 -4.41 -25.36 6.68
N ASN A 468 -4.88 -24.34 7.39
CA ASN A 468 -6.21 -23.75 7.21
C ASN A 468 -6.13 -22.24 6.87
N PRO A 469 -5.40 -21.81 5.82
CA PRO A 469 -5.28 -20.40 5.49
C PRO A 469 -6.64 -19.82 5.11
N TRP A 470 -6.82 -18.55 5.45
CA TRP A 470 -7.90 -17.76 4.85
C TRP A 470 -7.67 -17.70 3.32
N LEU A 471 -8.73 -17.92 2.56
CA LEU A 471 -8.69 -17.75 1.11
C LEU A 471 -9.78 -16.76 0.70
N PRO A 472 -9.50 -15.85 -0.27
CA PRO A 472 -10.53 -14.98 -0.79
C PRO A 472 -11.60 -15.81 -1.50
N THR A 473 -12.86 -15.47 -1.25
CA THR A 473 -14.01 -16.07 -1.90
C THR A 473 -14.59 -15.09 -2.94
N ILE A 474 -15.05 -15.61 -4.07
CA ILE A 474 -15.88 -14.83 -4.97
C ILE A 474 -17.21 -14.65 -4.24
N ALA A 475 -17.59 -13.40 -3.92
CA ALA A 475 -18.92 -13.13 -3.44
C ALA A 475 -19.90 -13.55 -4.54
N THR A 476 -20.66 -14.61 -4.32
CA THR A 476 -21.83 -14.89 -5.15
C THR A 476 -22.80 -13.74 -4.95
N ALA A 477 -23.06 -12.99 -6.04
CA ALA A 477 -24.01 -11.89 -6.07
C ALA A 477 -25.41 -12.35 -5.65
#